data_c8d8d077ca8bf69828fb175ff524cca6
#
_entry.id   c8d8d077ca8bf69828fb175ff524cca6
#
_cell.length_a   1.000
_cell.length_b   1.000
_cell.length_c   1.000
_cell.angle_alpha   90.00
_cell.angle_beta   90.00
_cell.angle_gamma   90.00
#
_symmetry.space_group_name_H-M   'P 1'
#
loop_
_entity.id
_entity.type
_entity.pdbx_description
1 polymer ?
#
loop_
_entity_poly.entity_id
_entity_poly.type
_entity_poly.pdbx_seq_one_letter_code
_entity_poly.pdbx_strand_id
1 'polypeptide(L)'
;RSAQFDITIEAERDTGLWVIPAEVYRGVMEESAPAANYTNEVMAARFSEVMWLVEQVLWRSMDKRVAAFLLDEAAIEGTARLSITHEAIARHLGTHREVVTRMLRYFQGEGMVSLSRGTVELLDEKRLAGL
;
A
#
# COMPACT_ATOMS: atom_id res chain seq x y z
N ARG A 1 4.99 11.27 24.25
CA ARG A 1 3.89 12.02 23.60
C ARG A 1 2.76 11.04 23.40
N SER A 2 1.59 11.27 24.01
CA SER A 2 0.38 10.50 23.72
C SER A 2 -0.11 10.86 22.32
N ALA A 3 -0.34 9.87 21.48
CA ALA A 3 -1.02 10.09 20.21
C ALA A 3 -2.49 10.44 20.52
N GLN A 4 -2.93 11.58 20.05
CA GLN A 4 -4.32 12.00 20.17
C GLN A 4 -5.00 11.77 18.83
N PHE A 5 -6.01 10.91 18.84
CA PHE A 5 -6.78 10.60 17.64
C PHE A 5 -8.14 11.29 17.74
N ASP A 6 -8.54 11.99 16.69
CA ASP A 6 -9.87 12.54 16.53
C ASP A 6 -10.75 11.50 15.82
N ILE A 7 -11.22 10.52 16.59
CA ILE A 7 -12.04 9.43 16.07
C ILE A 7 -13.33 9.32 16.89
N THR A 8 -14.43 9.02 16.22
CA THR A 8 -15.70 8.68 16.83
C THR A 8 -15.91 7.18 16.73
N ILE A 9 -16.32 6.56 17.83
CA ILE A 9 -16.68 5.14 17.87
C ILE A 9 -18.18 5.06 18.13
N GLU A 10 -18.92 4.37 17.28
CA GLU A 10 -20.35 4.16 17.40
C GLU A 10 -20.66 2.67 17.52
N ALA A 11 -21.53 2.31 18.45
CA ALA A 11 -21.99 0.94 18.61
C ALA A 11 -23.16 0.67 17.64
N GLU A 12 -23.00 -0.28 16.73
CA GLU A 12 -24.06 -0.68 15.78
C GLU A 12 -25.17 -1.54 16.40
N ARG A 13 -24.93 -2.08 17.60
CA ARG A 13 -25.87 -2.92 18.35
C ARG A 13 -25.71 -2.66 19.84
N ASP A 14 -26.70 -3.08 20.64
CA ASP A 14 -26.59 -3.07 22.09
C ASP A 14 -25.34 -3.79 22.54
N THR A 15 -24.40 -3.06 23.14
CA THR A 15 -23.07 -3.55 23.47
C THR A 15 -22.73 -3.18 24.91
N GLY A 16 -22.32 -4.17 25.70
CA GLY A 16 -21.73 -3.97 27.01
C GLY A 16 -20.22 -3.69 26.90
N LEU A 17 -19.74 -2.62 27.53
CA LEU A 17 -18.35 -2.22 27.51
C LEU A 17 -17.77 -2.17 28.94
N TRP A 18 -16.53 -2.61 29.07
CA TRP A 18 -15.69 -2.36 30.24
C TRP A 18 -14.75 -1.19 29.93
N VAL A 19 -14.83 -0.15 30.72
CA VAL A 19 -13.90 0.98 30.64
C VAL A 19 -12.82 0.79 31.69
N ILE A 20 -11.61 0.58 31.27
CA ILE A 20 -10.44 0.41 32.13
C ILE A 20 -9.64 1.72 32.09
N PRO A 21 -9.44 2.41 33.24
CA PRO A 21 -8.59 3.59 33.29
C PRO A 21 -7.16 3.27 32.83
N ALA A 22 -6.55 4.19 32.06
CA ALA A 22 -5.22 3.98 31.48
C ALA A 22 -4.13 3.66 32.52
N GLU A 23 -4.24 4.26 33.71
CA GLU A 23 -3.29 4.00 34.80
C GLU A 23 -3.41 2.60 35.40
N VAL A 24 -4.64 2.11 35.53
CA VAL A 24 -4.89 0.73 35.99
C VAL A 24 -4.35 -0.26 34.97
N TYR A 25 -4.62 -0.02 33.69
CA TYR A 25 -4.11 -0.87 32.61
C TYR A 25 -2.59 -0.90 32.55
N ARG A 26 -1.95 0.27 32.72
CA ARG A 26 -0.49 0.38 32.77
C ARG A 26 0.10 -0.43 33.92
N GLY A 27 -0.47 -0.31 35.13
CA GLY A 27 -0.02 -1.10 36.28
C GLY A 27 -0.11 -2.59 36.03
N VAL A 28 -1.21 -3.07 35.45
CA VAL A 28 -1.34 -4.49 35.09
C VAL A 28 -0.28 -4.94 34.07
N MET A 29 0.05 -4.09 33.09
CA MET A 29 1.09 -4.41 32.11
C MET A 29 2.49 -4.44 32.72
N GLU A 30 2.77 -3.58 33.70
CA GLU A 30 4.05 -3.56 34.39
C GLU A 30 4.24 -4.77 35.31
N GLU A 31 3.17 -5.27 35.91
CA GLU A 31 3.20 -6.39 36.87
C GLU A 31 2.99 -7.77 36.20
N SER A 32 2.42 -7.83 35.00
CA SER A 32 2.04 -9.06 34.32
C SER A 32 2.62 -9.18 32.92
N ALA A 33 3.68 -9.96 32.76
CA ALA A 33 4.24 -10.29 31.44
C ALA A 33 3.22 -10.92 30.48
N PRO A 34 2.32 -11.84 30.92
CA PRO A 34 1.25 -12.34 30.06
C PRO A 34 0.31 -11.25 29.55
N ALA A 35 -0.07 -10.27 30.37
CA ALA A 35 -0.92 -9.16 29.97
C ALA A 35 -0.20 -8.24 28.96
N ALA A 36 1.07 -7.94 29.20
CA ALA A 36 1.89 -7.16 28.29
C ALA A 36 2.07 -7.87 26.93
N ASN A 37 2.34 -9.17 26.92
CA ASN A 37 2.47 -9.95 25.70
C ASN A 37 1.16 -9.99 24.89
N TYR A 38 0.04 -10.26 25.54
CA TYR A 38 -1.28 -10.21 24.89
C TYR A 38 -1.56 -8.84 24.26
N THR A 39 -1.26 -7.76 24.98
CA THR A 39 -1.43 -6.40 24.44
C THR A 39 -0.57 -6.17 23.22
N ASN A 40 0.70 -6.59 23.26
CA ASN A 40 1.61 -6.47 22.12
C ASN A 40 1.12 -7.28 20.91
N GLU A 41 0.59 -8.49 21.12
CA GLU A 41 0.01 -9.31 20.05
C GLU A 41 -1.21 -8.64 19.40
N VAL A 42 -2.12 -8.09 20.22
CA VAL A 42 -3.29 -7.35 19.74
C VAL A 42 -2.85 -6.10 18.96
N MET A 43 -1.89 -5.35 19.46
CA MET A 43 -1.36 -4.16 18.79
C MET A 43 -0.67 -4.51 17.47
N ALA A 44 0.12 -5.59 17.43
CA ALA A 44 0.77 -6.06 16.22
C ALA A 44 -0.25 -6.48 15.15
N ALA A 45 -1.32 -7.19 15.54
CA ALA A 45 -2.40 -7.57 14.63
C ALA A 45 -3.11 -6.33 14.06
N ARG A 46 -3.44 -5.35 14.90
CA ARG A 46 -4.07 -4.08 14.46
C ARG A 46 -3.17 -3.26 13.56
N PHE A 47 -1.87 -3.20 13.88
CA PHE A 47 -0.90 -2.54 13.02
C PHE A 47 -0.83 -3.18 11.64
N SER A 48 -0.83 -4.51 11.57
CA SER A 48 -0.83 -5.24 10.29
C SER A 48 -2.09 -4.97 9.48
N GLU A 49 -3.28 -4.92 10.11
CA GLU A 49 -4.54 -4.56 9.45
C GLU A 49 -4.49 -3.15 8.87
N VAL A 50 -4.00 -2.17 9.64
CA VAL A 50 -3.86 -0.78 9.18
C VAL A 50 -2.85 -0.68 8.05
N MET A 51 -1.72 -1.34 8.15
CA MET A 51 -0.70 -1.37 7.08
C MET A 51 -1.24 -1.99 5.81
N TRP A 52 -2.04 -3.06 5.91
CA TRP A 52 -2.73 -3.64 4.76
C TRP A 52 -3.69 -2.64 4.09
N LEU A 53 -4.49 -1.89 4.88
CA LEU A 53 -5.36 -0.84 4.34
C LEU A 53 -4.58 0.29 3.66
N VAL A 54 -3.49 0.75 4.27
CA VAL A 54 -2.61 1.77 3.69
C VAL A 54 -2.01 1.26 2.37
N GLU A 55 -1.56 0.02 2.34
CA GLU A 55 -1.11 -0.61 1.09
C GLU A 55 -2.22 -0.59 0.03
N GLN A 56 -3.44 -0.98 0.34
CA GLN A 56 -4.57 -0.98 -0.61
C GLN A 56 -4.84 0.41 -1.19
N VAL A 57 -4.82 1.45 -0.34
CA VAL A 57 -5.02 2.84 -0.79
C VAL A 57 -3.87 3.32 -1.69
N LEU A 58 -2.63 3.05 -1.29
CA LEU A 58 -1.44 3.42 -2.07
C LEU A 58 -1.36 2.67 -3.40
N TRP A 59 -1.77 1.39 -3.42
CA TRP A 59 -1.72 0.56 -4.62
C TRP A 59 -2.72 1.04 -5.68
N ARG A 60 -3.97 1.33 -5.30
CA ARG A 60 -5.00 1.84 -6.23
C ARG A 60 -4.66 3.19 -6.87
N SER A 61 -3.75 3.95 -6.27
CA SER A 61 -3.26 5.19 -6.87
C SER A 61 -1.97 4.99 -7.68
N MET A 62 -1.17 3.98 -7.36
CA MET A 62 0.12 3.75 -7.99
C MET A 62 0.00 2.98 -9.31
N ASP A 63 -0.94 2.03 -9.43
CA ASP A 63 -1.25 1.37 -10.70
C ASP A 63 -1.62 2.40 -11.78
N LYS A 64 -2.56 3.30 -11.46
CA LYS A 64 -2.95 4.40 -12.35
C LYS A 64 -1.78 5.31 -12.72
N ARG A 65 -0.95 5.65 -11.76
CA ARG A 65 0.21 6.54 -11.99
C ARG A 65 1.26 5.88 -12.86
N VAL A 66 1.56 4.59 -12.64
CA VAL A 66 2.51 3.83 -13.48
C VAL A 66 1.93 3.65 -14.86
N ALA A 67 0.64 3.29 -15.00
CA ALA A 67 -0.01 3.13 -16.30
C ALA A 67 -0.03 4.44 -17.09
N ALA A 68 -0.45 5.56 -16.47
CA ALA A 68 -0.45 6.88 -17.11
C ALA A 68 0.95 7.28 -17.58
N PHE A 69 1.97 7.11 -16.72
CA PHE A 69 3.35 7.38 -17.08
C PHE A 69 3.81 6.58 -18.30
N LEU A 70 3.51 5.28 -18.36
CA LEU A 70 3.89 4.43 -19.50
C LEU A 70 3.19 4.86 -20.79
N LEU A 71 1.92 5.23 -20.71
CA LEU A 71 1.15 5.71 -21.86
C LEU A 71 1.66 7.06 -22.36
N ASP A 72 1.99 7.98 -21.46
CA ASP A 72 2.56 9.28 -21.79
C ASP A 72 3.93 9.14 -22.48
N GLU A 73 4.81 8.31 -21.94
CA GLU A 73 6.12 8.03 -22.54
C GLU A 73 5.97 7.38 -23.93
N ALA A 74 5.04 6.42 -24.07
CA ALA A 74 4.79 5.79 -25.37
C ALA A 74 4.28 6.79 -26.41
N ALA A 75 3.43 7.73 -26.00
CA ALA A 75 2.94 8.81 -26.86
C ALA A 75 4.07 9.79 -27.26
N ILE A 76 4.97 10.12 -26.32
CA ILE A 76 6.10 11.02 -26.57
C ILE A 76 7.12 10.38 -27.51
N GLU A 77 7.49 9.09 -27.26
CA GLU A 77 8.47 8.37 -28.05
C GLU A 77 7.90 7.84 -29.39
N GLY A 78 6.56 7.82 -29.54
CA GLY A 78 5.87 7.28 -30.71
C GLY A 78 6.03 5.77 -30.87
N THR A 79 6.26 5.04 -29.76
CA THR A 79 6.48 3.60 -29.74
C THR A 79 5.91 2.96 -28.49
N ALA A 80 5.32 1.79 -28.63
CA ALA A 80 4.86 0.98 -27.50
C ALA A 80 6.02 0.29 -26.76
N ARG A 81 7.24 0.33 -27.28
CA ARG A 81 8.43 -0.30 -26.70
C ARG A 81 9.35 0.73 -26.08
N LEU A 82 9.24 0.89 -24.77
CA LEU A 82 9.98 1.89 -23.99
C LEU A 82 11.32 1.33 -23.49
N SER A 83 12.42 2.02 -23.79
CA SER A 83 13.73 1.70 -23.23
C SER A 83 13.93 2.40 -21.90
N ILE A 84 13.29 1.88 -20.84
CA ILE A 84 13.26 2.51 -19.53
C ILE A 84 13.48 1.50 -18.39
N THR A 85 14.18 1.93 -17.35
CA THR A 85 14.42 1.11 -16.17
C THR A 85 13.38 1.35 -15.09
N HIS A 86 13.10 0.34 -14.25
CA HIS A 86 12.21 0.47 -13.10
C HIS A 86 12.68 1.59 -12.13
N GLU A 87 13.99 1.81 -12.03
CA GLU A 87 14.57 2.90 -11.24
C GLU A 87 14.23 4.28 -11.81
N ALA A 88 14.27 4.43 -13.14
CA ALA A 88 13.91 5.68 -13.80
C ALA A 88 12.43 6.00 -13.60
N ILE A 89 11.55 5.02 -13.76
CA ILE A 89 10.12 5.15 -13.49
C ILE A 89 9.88 5.54 -12.02
N ALA A 90 10.53 4.85 -11.09
CA ALA A 90 10.41 5.12 -9.66
C ALA A 90 10.82 6.56 -9.30
N ARG A 91 11.92 7.04 -9.86
CA ARG A 91 12.40 8.42 -9.67
C ARG A 91 11.41 9.44 -10.22
N HIS A 92 10.86 9.19 -11.39
CA HIS A 92 9.87 10.08 -12.02
C HIS A 92 8.60 10.17 -11.19
N LEU A 93 8.12 9.05 -10.67
CA LEU A 93 6.90 8.96 -9.88
C LEU A 93 7.09 9.30 -8.39
N GLY A 94 8.31 9.57 -7.94
CA GLY A 94 8.63 9.85 -6.53
C GLY A 94 8.35 8.66 -5.61
N THR A 95 8.65 7.45 -6.08
CA THR A 95 8.42 6.19 -5.34
C THR A 95 9.68 5.31 -5.32
N HIS A 96 9.58 4.11 -4.74
CA HIS A 96 10.68 3.15 -4.68
C HIS A 96 10.64 2.17 -5.85
N ARG A 97 11.81 1.74 -6.31
CA ARG A 97 11.98 0.77 -7.40
C ARG A 97 11.19 -0.52 -7.18
N GLU A 98 11.14 -1.00 -5.94
CA GLU A 98 10.42 -2.22 -5.55
C GLU A 98 8.92 -2.11 -5.81
N VAL A 99 8.33 -0.93 -5.56
CA VAL A 99 6.92 -0.65 -5.84
C VAL A 99 6.65 -0.72 -7.34
N VAL A 100 7.48 -0.04 -8.16
CA VAL A 100 7.37 -0.08 -9.61
C VAL A 100 7.55 -1.50 -10.15
N THR A 101 8.55 -2.22 -9.65
CA THR A 101 8.82 -3.61 -10.08
C THR A 101 7.60 -4.50 -9.82
N ARG A 102 6.94 -4.33 -8.69
CA ARG A 102 5.74 -5.08 -8.32
C ARG A 102 4.56 -4.74 -9.22
N MET A 103 4.35 -3.44 -9.52
CA MET A 103 3.30 -2.98 -10.44
C MET A 103 3.51 -3.52 -11.86
N LEU A 104 4.71 -3.41 -12.39
CA LEU A 104 5.02 -3.89 -13.72
C LEU A 104 4.87 -5.41 -13.83
N ARG A 105 5.23 -6.17 -12.80
CA ARG A 105 4.97 -7.62 -12.75
C ARG A 105 3.48 -7.95 -12.72
N TYR A 106 2.69 -7.17 -12.00
CA TYR A 106 1.24 -7.29 -12.02
C TYR A 106 0.69 -7.02 -13.43
N PHE A 107 1.09 -5.93 -14.09
CA PHE A 107 0.69 -5.63 -15.46
C PHE A 107 1.12 -6.71 -16.45
N GLN A 108 2.30 -7.30 -16.26
CA GLN A 108 2.77 -8.44 -17.07
C GLN A 108 1.90 -9.68 -16.83
N GLY A 109 1.55 -9.99 -15.59
CA GLY A 109 0.66 -11.10 -15.25
C GLY A 109 -0.72 -10.97 -15.86
N GLU A 110 -1.22 -9.73 -15.98
CA GLU A 110 -2.48 -9.38 -16.62
C GLU A 110 -2.37 -9.27 -18.15
N GLY A 111 -1.18 -9.45 -18.73
CA GLY A 111 -0.94 -9.36 -20.18
C GLY A 111 -1.02 -7.94 -20.75
N MET A 112 -0.92 -6.92 -19.90
CA MET A 112 -0.96 -5.52 -20.35
C MET A 112 0.39 -5.01 -20.83
N VAL A 113 1.48 -5.57 -20.29
CA VAL A 113 2.86 -5.26 -20.72
C VAL A 113 3.72 -6.51 -20.84
N SER A 114 4.81 -6.41 -21.59
CA SER A 114 5.91 -7.39 -21.61
C SER A 114 7.16 -6.73 -21.03
N LEU A 115 7.87 -7.46 -20.16
CA LEU A 115 9.08 -6.97 -19.51
C LEU A 115 10.30 -7.72 -20.00
N SER A 116 11.33 -6.98 -20.39
CA SER A 116 12.67 -7.49 -20.68
C SER A 116 13.72 -6.59 -20.04
N ARG A 117 14.99 -6.97 -20.12
CA ARG A 117 16.06 -6.22 -19.47
C ARG A 117 16.12 -4.77 -19.96
N GLY A 118 15.73 -3.83 -19.09
CA GLY A 118 15.74 -2.39 -19.40
C GLY A 118 14.67 -1.94 -20.39
N THR A 119 13.66 -2.78 -20.66
CA THR A 119 12.60 -2.47 -21.63
C THR A 119 11.24 -2.86 -21.07
N VAL A 120 10.26 -1.99 -21.27
CA VAL A 120 8.84 -2.22 -21.03
C VAL A 120 8.12 -2.06 -22.36
N GLU A 121 7.42 -3.10 -22.81
CA GLU A 121 6.63 -3.07 -24.05
C GLU A 121 5.14 -3.10 -23.68
N LEU A 122 4.39 -2.12 -24.17
CA LEU A 122 2.95 -2.02 -23.95
C LEU A 122 2.23 -2.96 -24.93
N LEU A 123 1.47 -3.93 -24.40
CA LEU A 123 0.71 -4.91 -25.18
C LEU A 123 -0.77 -4.51 -25.30
N ASP A 124 -1.33 -3.86 -24.27
CA ASP A 124 -2.73 -3.44 -24.23
C ASP A 124 -2.89 -2.06 -23.59
N GLU A 125 -2.69 -1.02 -24.40
CA GLU A 125 -2.80 0.37 -24.00
C GLU A 125 -4.23 0.74 -23.52
N LYS A 126 -5.26 0.08 -24.08
CA LYS A 126 -6.65 0.36 -23.68
C LYS A 126 -6.94 -0.10 -22.26
N ARG A 127 -6.42 -1.28 -21.89
CA ARG A 127 -6.57 -1.77 -20.51
C ARG A 127 -5.74 -0.95 -19.53
N LEU A 128 -4.54 -0.49 -19.91
CA LEU A 128 -3.74 0.41 -19.09
C LEU A 128 -4.45 1.75 -18.87
N ALA A 129 -5.08 2.31 -19.92
CA ALA A 129 -5.83 3.56 -19.80
C ALA A 129 -7.13 3.43 -19.00
N GLY A 130 -7.64 2.21 -18.81
CA GLY A 130 -8.86 1.94 -18.05
C GLY A 130 -8.65 1.67 -16.55
N LEU A 131 -7.41 1.69 -16.07
CA LEU A 131 -7.10 1.54 -14.64
C LEU A 131 -7.45 2.80 -13.86
#